data_bb1e96e7d7ea61b9ebe71da167691419
#
_entry.id   bb1e96e7d7ea61b9ebe71da167691419
#
_cell.length_a   1.000
_cell.length_b   1.000
_cell.length_c   1.000
_cell.angle_alpha   90.00
_cell.angle_beta   90.00
_cell.angle_gamma   90.00
#
_symmetry.space_group_name_H-M   'P 1'
#
loop_
_entity.id
_entity.type
_entity.pdbx_description
1 polymer ?
#
loop_
_entity_poly.entity_id
_entity_poly.type
_entity_poly.pdbx_seq_one_letter_code
_entity_poly.pdbx_strand_id
1 'polypeptide(L)'
;EGVTAYIQKEEYTDTILDDIQILKSNEFKIIYTFDEIEQTNWNEEWEKNFNPIVVDDLCAVRAPFHDKFDTEYDIIIEPKMSFGTGHHETTHMMIQHILKNDFKDKSVLDMGCGTAVLAILAEMKGAKPLDAIDIDNWCYLNSLENVERNNCKHISVYEGEAALLKDKNYDTIIANINRNILLNDIATYSKCLDATGTLYLSGFYQEDIPMIEKECNNNKLNLKDTLTKNNWVALKFEKE
;
A
#
# COMPACT_ATOMS: atom_id res chain seq x y z
N GLU A 1 5.43 7.36 -39.17
CA GLU A 1 4.41 7.83 -38.20
C GLU A 1 3.06 7.29 -38.61
N GLY A 2 2.24 6.89 -37.67
CA GLY A 2 0.91 6.33 -37.90
C GLY A 2 -0.08 6.74 -36.81
N VAL A 3 -1.36 6.55 -37.08
CA VAL A 3 -2.44 6.76 -36.11
C VAL A 3 -3.21 5.45 -35.98
N THR A 4 -3.51 5.05 -34.76
CA THR A 4 -4.42 3.94 -34.49
C THR A 4 -5.73 4.52 -33.95
N ALA A 5 -6.83 4.10 -34.50
CA ALA A 5 -8.17 4.47 -34.04
C ALA A 5 -8.94 3.20 -33.65
N TYR A 6 -9.78 3.31 -32.63
CA TYR A 6 -10.63 2.23 -32.15
C TYR A 6 -12.09 2.60 -32.35
N ILE A 7 -12.89 1.63 -32.75
CA ILE A 7 -14.34 1.76 -32.89
C ILE A 7 -15.01 0.49 -32.34
N GLN A 8 -16.20 0.65 -31.82
CA GLN A 8 -16.99 -0.51 -31.39
C GLN A 8 -17.44 -1.33 -32.60
N LYS A 9 -17.42 -2.65 -32.47
CA LYS A 9 -17.71 -3.59 -33.59
C LYS A 9 -19.08 -3.32 -34.20
N GLU A 10 -20.05 -2.95 -33.37
CA GLU A 10 -21.42 -2.63 -33.80
C GLU A 10 -21.50 -1.34 -34.60
N GLU A 11 -20.54 -0.44 -34.48
CA GLU A 11 -20.44 0.83 -35.19
C GLU A 11 -19.55 0.74 -36.43
N TYR A 12 -18.84 -0.39 -36.60
CA TYR A 12 -18.01 -0.59 -37.78
C TYR A 12 -18.87 -0.84 -39.02
N THR A 13 -18.55 -0.14 -40.11
CA THR A 13 -19.08 -0.38 -41.43
C THR A 13 -17.97 -0.37 -42.46
N ASP A 14 -18.10 -1.15 -43.54
CA ASP A 14 -17.08 -1.20 -44.58
C ASP A 14 -16.82 0.16 -45.25
N THR A 15 -17.74 1.12 -45.06
CA THR A 15 -17.68 2.48 -45.59
C THR A 15 -17.19 3.53 -44.60
N ILE A 16 -16.78 3.12 -43.39
CA ILE A 16 -16.42 4.06 -42.30
C ILE A 16 -15.26 5.01 -42.66
N LEU A 17 -14.40 4.61 -43.58
CA LEU A 17 -13.28 5.43 -44.06
C LEU A 17 -13.64 6.26 -45.33
N ASP A 18 -14.83 6.08 -45.92
CA ASP A 18 -15.16 6.70 -47.18
C ASP A 18 -15.24 8.23 -47.13
N ASP A 19 -15.55 8.79 -45.98
CA ASP A 19 -15.67 10.24 -45.79
C ASP A 19 -14.34 10.90 -45.34
N ILE A 20 -13.28 10.11 -45.17
CA ILE A 20 -11.97 10.64 -44.72
C ILE A 20 -11.20 11.17 -45.94
N GLN A 21 -11.18 12.48 -46.09
CA GLN A 21 -10.61 13.15 -47.29
C GLN A 21 -9.12 12.87 -47.49
N ILE A 22 -8.31 12.75 -46.44
CA ILE A 22 -6.86 12.51 -46.54
C ILE A 22 -6.57 11.14 -47.18
N LEU A 23 -7.44 10.15 -47.02
CA LEU A 23 -7.30 8.82 -47.64
C LEU A 23 -7.54 8.85 -49.15
N LYS A 24 -8.23 9.90 -49.64
CA LYS A 24 -8.49 10.14 -51.07
C LYS A 24 -7.45 11.04 -51.72
N SER A 25 -6.51 11.58 -50.94
CA SER A 25 -5.46 12.49 -51.43
C SER A 25 -4.36 11.73 -52.15
N ASN A 26 -3.91 12.27 -53.29
CA ASN A 26 -2.73 11.76 -54.00
C ASN A 26 -1.40 12.29 -53.42
N GLU A 27 -1.45 13.16 -52.46
CA GLU A 27 -0.25 13.77 -51.81
C GLU A 27 0.45 12.82 -50.88
N PHE A 28 -0.29 11.85 -50.30
CA PHE A 28 0.25 10.93 -49.29
C PHE A 28 -0.07 9.48 -49.69
N LYS A 29 0.92 8.60 -49.52
CA LYS A 29 0.71 7.16 -49.63
C LYS A 29 0.33 6.62 -48.25
N ILE A 30 -0.98 6.48 -48.00
CA ILE A 30 -1.53 5.96 -46.73
C ILE A 30 -1.84 4.48 -46.93
N ILE A 31 -1.37 3.67 -46.00
CA ILE A 31 -1.71 2.24 -45.89
C ILE A 31 -2.38 2.07 -44.55
N TYR A 32 -3.51 1.38 -44.52
CA TYR A 32 -4.22 1.06 -43.30
C TYR A 32 -4.61 -0.42 -43.26
N THR A 33 -4.71 -0.95 -42.05
CA THR A 33 -5.16 -2.30 -41.75
C THR A 33 -6.26 -2.23 -40.71
N PHE A 34 -7.10 -3.23 -40.70
CA PHE A 34 -8.11 -3.44 -39.67
C PHE A 34 -7.78 -4.74 -38.95
N ASP A 35 -7.78 -4.66 -37.64
CA ASP A 35 -7.65 -5.83 -36.79
C ASP A 35 -8.85 -5.85 -35.83
N GLU A 36 -9.55 -6.98 -35.78
CA GLU A 36 -10.59 -7.19 -34.78
C GLU A 36 -9.89 -7.55 -33.45
N ILE A 37 -10.11 -6.71 -32.44
CA ILE A 37 -9.62 -6.98 -31.09
C ILE A 37 -10.68 -7.79 -30.37
N GLU A 38 -10.39 -9.04 -30.06
CA GLU A 38 -11.26 -9.85 -29.23
C GLU A 38 -11.47 -9.17 -27.88
N GLN A 39 -12.71 -9.22 -27.38
CA GLN A 39 -13.04 -8.68 -26.08
C GLN A 39 -12.37 -9.56 -25.00
N THR A 40 -11.20 -9.14 -24.57
CA THR A 40 -10.49 -9.78 -23.47
C THR A 40 -11.08 -9.32 -22.16
N ASN A 41 -11.44 -10.25 -21.30
CA ASN A 41 -11.76 -9.93 -19.89
C ASN A 41 -10.47 -9.55 -19.16
N TRP A 42 -10.07 -8.28 -19.27
CA TRP A 42 -8.84 -7.78 -18.64
C TRP A 42 -8.82 -7.99 -17.13
N ASN A 43 -9.98 -8.01 -16.48
CA ASN A 43 -10.06 -8.30 -15.05
C ASN A 43 -9.65 -9.75 -14.76
N GLU A 44 -10.17 -10.71 -15.52
CA GLU A 44 -9.80 -12.13 -15.36
C GLU A 44 -8.33 -12.39 -15.65
N GLU A 45 -7.77 -11.73 -16.66
CA GLU A 45 -6.35 -11.87 -17.00
C GLU A 45 -5.45 -11.21 -15.95
N TRP A 46 -5.89 -10.07 -15.41
CA TRP A 46 -5.20 -9.40 -14.31
C TRP A 46 -5.27 -10.24 -13.02
N GLU A 47 -6.43 -10.80 -12.66
CA GLU A 47 -6.60 -11.69 -11.51
C GLU A 47 -5.68 -12.92 -11.58
N LYS A 48 -5.52 -13.53 -12.77
CA LYS A 48 -4.60 -14.66 -13.01
C LYS A 48 -3.13 -14.30 -12.78
N ASN A 49 -2.76 -13.04 -13.00
CA ASN A 49 -1.39 -12.56 -12.87
C ASN A 49 -1.11 -11.90 -11.51
N PHE A 50 -2.14 -11.67 -10.68
CA PHE A 50 -1.97 -11.13 -9.34
C PHE A 50 -1.68 -12.28 -8.36
N ASN A 51 -0.41 -12.45 -7.98
CA ASN A 51 0.00 -13.55 -7.12
C ASN A 51 -0.15 -13.17 -5.63
N PRO A 52 -0.56 -14.11 -4.77
CA PRO A 52 -0.47 -13.90 -3.32
C PRO A 52 0.99 -13.87 -2.88
N ILE A 53 1.25 -13.26 -1.74
CA ILE A 53 2.58 -13.26 -1.11
C ILE A 53 2.55 -14.01 0.20
N VAL A 54 3.67 -14.64 0.56
CA VAL A 54 3.88 -15.26 1.87
C VAL A 54 5.16 -14.68 2.47
N VAL A 55 5.07 -14.22 3.70
CA VAL A 55 6.18 -13.63 4.46
C VAL A 55 6.56 -14.57 5.60
N ASP A 56 7.84 -14.99 5.60
CA ASP A 56 8.46 -15.86 6.62
C ASP A 56 7.66 -17.14 6.93
N ASP A 57 6.88 -17.67 5.96
CA ASP A 57 5.96 -18.81 6.08
C ASP A 57 4.87 -18.65 7.17
N LEU A 58 4.71 -17.46 7.71
CA LEU A 58 3.79 -17.14 8.81
C LEU A 58 2.61 -16.29 8.39
N CYS A 59 2.78 -15.38 7.44
CA CYS A 59 1.74 -14.45 7.02
C CYS A 59 1.54 -14.51 5.52
N ALA A 60 0.35 -14.87 5.08
CA ALA A 60 -0.08 -14.73 3.68
C ALA A 60 -0.89 -13.45 3.50
N VAL A 61 -0.63 -12.72 2.42
CA VAL A 61 -1.48 -11.63 1.94
C VAL A 61 -1.97 -12.02 0.55
N ARG A 62 -3.27 -12.11 0.39
CA ARG A 62 -3.92 -12.59 -0.83
C ARG A 62 -5.14 -11.76 -1.21
N ALA A 63 -5.52 -11.84 -2.47
CA ALA A 63 -6.80 -11.30 -2.94
C ALA A 63 -7.98 -12.25 -2.58
N PRO A 64 -9.24 -11.73 -2.61
CA PRO A 64 -10.43 -12.54 -2.32
C PRO A 64 -10.63 -13.74 -3.25
N PHE A 65 -10.13 -13.66 -4.48
CA PHE A 65 -10.24 -14.71 -5.49
C PHE A 65 -9.17 -15.82 -5.38
N HIS A 66 -8.21 -15.68 -4.45
CA HIS A 66 -7.22 -16.72 -4.18
C HIS A 66 -7.73 -17.70 -3.10
N ASP A 67 -7.28 -18.94 -3.21
CA ASP A 67 -7.51 -19.95 -2.17
C ASP A 67 -6.88 -19.52 -0.84
N LYS A 68 -7.45 -20.00 0.26
CA LYS A 68 -6.93 -19.76 1.61
C LYS A 68 -5.57 -20.43 1.79
N PHE A 69 -4.64 -19.73 2.45
CA PHE A 69 -3.34 -20.25 2.84
C PHE A 69 -3.38 -20.87 4.23
N ASP A 70 -2.62 -21.95 4.42
CA ASP A 70 -2.39 -22.58 5.71
C ASP A 70 -1.21 -21.92 6.42
N THR A 71 -1.39 -20.64 6.75
CA THR A 71 -0.43 -19.82 7.50
C THR A 71 -1.08 -19.36 8.80
N GLU A 72 -0.26 -18.93 9.78
CA GLU A 72 -0.77 -18.42 11.06
C GLU A 72 -1.66 -17.17 10.86
N TYR A 73 -1.26 -16.30 9.92
CA TYR A 73 -2.02 -15.10 9.53
C TYR A 73 -2.34 -15.16 8.03
N ASP A 74 -3.62 -15.20 7.68
CA ASP A 74 -4.12 -15.18 6.30
C ASP A 74 -4.93 -13.91 6.09
N ILE A 75 -4.33 -12.91 5.44
CA ILE A 75 -4.90 -11.56 5.25
C ILE A 75 -5.48 -11.45 3.86
N ILE A 76 -6.73 -11.00 3.77
CA ILE A 76 -7.43 -10.80 2.50
C ILE A 76 -7.44 -9.31 2.17
N ILE A 77 -6.79 -8.92 1.08
CA ILE A 77 -6.74 -7.55 0.60
C ILE A 77 -7.40 -7.47 -0.77
N GLU A 78 -8.39 -6.59 -0.91
CA GLU A 78 -8.93 -6.24 -2.23
C GLU A 78 -7.91 -5.37 -2.98
N PRO A 79 -7.30 -5.89 -4.06
CA PRO A 79 -6.26 -5.18 -4.78
C PRO A 79 -6.90 -4.10 -5.65
N LYS A 80 -6.93 -2.88 -5.12
CA LYS A 80 -7.33 -1.65 -5.80
C LYS A 80 -6.10 -0.77 -6.06
N MET A 81 -6.31 0.50 -6.31
CA MET A 81 -5.23 1.47 -6.55
C MET A 81 -4.48 1.88 -5.27
N SER A 82 -4.84 1.34 -4.10
CA SER A 82 -4.18 1.62 -2.82
C SER A 82 -2.86 0.86 -2.70
N PHE A 83 -1.85 1.50 -2.11
CA PHE A 83 -0.58 0.86 -1.75
C PHE A 83 -0.77 -0.14 -0.60
N GLY A 84 0.09 -1.17 -0.53
CA GLY A 84 0.07 -2.12 0.60
C GLY A 84 -0.54 -3.48 0.30
N THR A 85 -0.46 -3.95 -0.96
CA THR A 85 -0.83 -5.34 -1.31
C THR A 85 0.21 -6.38 -0.87
N GLY A 86 1.31 -5.93 -0.27
CA GLY A 86 2.37 -6.78 0.24
C GLY A 86 3.51 -7.07 -0.73
N HIS A 87 3.35 -6.80 -2.03
CA HIS A 87 4.35 -7.09 -3.06
C HIS A 87 5.59 -6.19 -2.97
N HIS A 88 5.43 -4.97 -2.47
CA HIS A 88 6.55 -4.04 -2.35
C HIS A 88 7.47 -4.43 -1.18
N GLU A 89 8.76 -4.26 -1.34
CA GLU A 89 9.79 -4.61 -0.36
C GLU A 89 9.53 -3.98 1.01
N THR A 90 9.09 -2.71 1.03
CA THR A 90 8.81 -1.99 2.28
C THR A 90 7.67 -2.63 3.05
N THR A 91 6.56 -2.98 2.40
CA THR A 91 5.43 -3.66 3.04
C THR A 91 5.85 -5.04 3.56
N HIS A 92 6.62 -5.79 2.77
CA HIS A 92 7.16 -7.09 3.18
C HIS A 92 8.00 -6.97 4.46
N MET A 93 8.96 -6.03 4.51
CA MET A 93 9.80 -5.81 5.70
C MET A 93 9.00 -5.31 6.91
N MET A 94 7.98 -4.47 6.70
CA MET A 94 7.11 -4.02 7.79
C MET A 94 6.29 -5.18 8.36
N ILE A 95 5.77 -6.10 7.51
CA ILE A 95 5.15 -7.35 7.96
C ILE A 95 6.14 -8.17 8.80
N GLN A 96 7.40 -8.32 8.35
CA GLN A 96 8.43 -9.02 9.12
C GLN A 96 8.69 -8.38 10.51
N HIS A 97 8.73 -7.06 10.60
CA HIS A 97 8.83 -6.37 11.89
C HIS A 97 7.63 -6.67 12.79
N ILE A 98 6.41 -6.63 12.25
CA ILE A 98 5.21 -6.94 13.02
C ILE A 98 5.25 -8.40 13.49
N LEU A 99 5.60 -9.36 12.63
CA LEU A 99 5.68 -10.78 12.98
C LEU A 99 6.68 -11.05 14.13
N LYS A 100 7.85 -10.39 14.13
CA LYS A 100 8.93 -10.59 15.09
C LYS A 100 8.71 -9.93 16.45
N ASN A 101 7.79 -8.96 16.55
CA ASN A 101 7.58 -8.17 17.76
C ASN A 101 6.23 -8.48 18.42
N ASP A 102 6.09 -8.13 19.70
CA ASP A 102 4.86 -8.30 20.45
C ASP A 102 3.92 -7.12 20.24
N PHE A 103 2.67 -7.40 19.88
CA PHE A 103 1.60 -6.43 19.66
C PHE A 103 0.41 -6.64 20.60
N LYS A 104 0.46 -7.68 21.45
CA LYS A 104 -0.65 -8.02 22.32
C LYS A 104 -1.03 -6.86 23.26
N ASP A 105 -2.29 -6.50 23.24
CA ASP A 105 -2.92 -5.44 24.06
C ASP A 105 -2.28 -4.05 23.87
N LYS A 106 -1.51 -3.83 22.80
CA LYS A 106 -0.92 -2.52 22.46
C LYS A 106 -1.84 -1.67 21.64
N SER A 107 -1.87 -0.38 21.95
CA SER A 107 -2.49 0.65 21.10
C SER A 107 -1.57 0.95 19.89
N VAL A 108 -2.13 0.94 18.68
CA VAL A 108 -1.34 1.07 17.44
C VAL A 108 -1.92 2.14 16.52
N LEU A 109 -1.03 2.93 15.92
CA LEU A 109 -1.32 3.79 14.78
C LEU A 109 -0.66 3.22 13.53
N ASP A 110 -1.42 3.07 12.45
CA ASP A 110 -0.94 2.84 11.08
C ASP A 110 -1.15 4.11 10.26
N MET A 111 -0.07 4.86 10.02
CA MET A 111 -0.08 6.18 9.37
C MET A 111 0.33 6.07 7.91
N GLY A 112 -0.53 6.52 6.99
CA GLY A 112 -0.44 6.22 5.56
C GLY A 112 -0.78 4.75 5.31
N CYS A 113 -1.92 4.29 5.85
CA CYS A 113 -2.26 2.88 5.96
C CYS A 113 -2.53 2.18 4.62
N GLY A 114 -2.85 2.93 3.55
CA GLY A 114 -3.09 2.39 2.20
C GLY A 114 -4.23 1.37 2.20
N THR A 115 -3.90 0.07 2.13
CA THR A 115 -4.88 -1.03 2.23
C THR A 115 -5.22 -1.42 3.67
N ALA A 116 -4.58 -0.85 4.67
CA ALA A 116 -4.58 -1.22 6.09
C ALA A 116 -3.97 -2.60 6.38
N VAL A 117 -3.19 -3.18 5.49
CA VAL A 117 -2.60 -4.52 5.68
C VAL A 117 -1.79 -4.64 6.97
N LEU A 118 -1.04 -3.58 7.35
CA LEU A 118 -0.20 -3.57 8.54
C LEU A 118 -1.04 -3.47 9.82
N ALA A 119 -2.08 -2.61 9.83
CA ALA A 119 -3.04 -2.52 10.92
C ALA A 119 -3.79 -3.84 11.12
N ILE A 120 -4.23 -4.49 10.05
CA ILE A 120 -4.91 -5.79 10.08
C ILE A 120 -4.01 -6.85 10.71
N LEU A 121 -2.75 -6.96 10.28
CA LEU A 121 -1.80 -7.89 10.88
C LEU A 121 -1.55 -7.59 12.36
N ALA A 122 -1.43 -6.31 12.73
CA ALA A 122 -1.24 -5.91 14.12
C ALA A 122 -2.44 -6.32 15.00
N GLU A 123 -3.69 -6.14 14.52
CA GLU A 123 -4.88 -6.61 15.24
C GLU A 123 -4.90 -8.13 15.35
N MET A 124 -4.59 -8.88 14.29
CA MET A 124 -4.48 -10.34 14.32
C MET A 124 -3.45 -10.82 15.35
N LYS A 125 -2.41 -10.03 15.62
CA LYS A 125 -1.42 -10.25 16.67
C LYS A 125 -1.85 -9.75 18.07
N GLY A 126 -3.09 -9.28 18.19
CA GLY A 126 -3.71 -8.90 19.46
C GLY A 126 -3.59 -7.43 19.84
N ALA A 127 -3.18 -6.57 18.92
CA ALA A 127 -3.20 -5.12 19.15
C ALA A 127 -4.63 -4.61 19.33
N LYS A 128 -4.83 -3.65 20.24
CA LYS A 128 -6.09 -2.94 20.47
C LYS A 128 -5.90 -1.78 21.46
N PRO A 129 -6.50 -0.59 21.22
CA PRO A 129 -7.19 -0.19 19.98
C PRO A 129 -6.19 0.13 18.86
N LEU A 130 -6.69 0.23 17.62
CA LEU A 130 -5.89 0.66 16.47
C LEU A 130 -6.57 1.81 15.74
N ASP A 131 -5.77 2.79 15.33
CA ASP A 131 -6.16 3.81 14.37
C ASP A 131 -5.39 3.59 13.07
N ALA A 132 -6.08 3.60 11.93
CA ALA A 132 -5.51 3.54 10.58
C ALA A 132 -5.88 4.82 9.85
N ILE A 133 -4.89 5.59 9.39
CA ILE A 133 -5.11 6.92 8.83
C ILE A 133 -4.47 6.98 7.44
N ASP A 134 -5.21 7.49 6.45
CA ASP A 134 -4.66 7.81 5.13
C ASP A 134 -5.25 9.12 4.61
N ILE A 135 -4.46 9.89 3.89
CA ILE A 135 -4.89 11.18 3.34
C ILE A 135 -5.79 11.00 2.12
N ASP A 136 -5.62 9.90 1.41
CA ASP A 136 -6.32 9.62 0.16
C ASP A 136 -7.68 8.95 0.42
N ASN A 137 -8.75 9.55 -0.05
CA ASN A 137 -10.11 9.03 0.10
C ASN A 137 -10.27 7.59 -0.43
N TRP A 138 -9.63 7.26 -1.56
CA TRP A 138 -9.69 5.88 -2.09
C TRP A 138 -8.96 4.86 -1.20
N CYS A 139 -7.88 5.26 -0.51
CA CYS A 139 -7.21 4.44 0.49
C CYS A 139 -8.11 4.26 1.72
N TYR A 140 -8.72 5.34 2.23
CA TYR A 140 -9.68 5.29 3.32
C TYR A 140 -10.82 4.30 3.03
N LEU A 141 -11.46 4.40 1.85
CA LEU A 141 -12.56 3.50 1.47
C LEU A 141 -12.10 2.05 1.32
N ASN A 142 -10.94 1.83 0.70
CA ASN A 142 -10.37 0.48 0.53
C ASN A 142 -9.97 -0.13 1.87
N SER A 143 -9.42 0.65 2.80
CA SER A 143 -9.09 0.22 4.15
C SER A 143 -10.32 -0.23 4.92
N LEU A 144 -11.43 0.51 4.86
CA LEU A 144 -12.71 0.11 5.49
C LEU A 144 -13.18 -1.27 5.00
N GLU A 145 -13.16 -1.49 3.67
CA GLU A 145 -13.55 -2.77 3.09
C GLU A 145 -12.64 -3.91 3.55
N ASN A 146 -11.32 -3.68 3.58
CA ASN A 146 -10.35 -4.69 3.97
C ASN A 146 -10.43 -5.02 5.48
N VAL A 147 -10.64 -4.03 6.33
CA VAL A 147 -10.87 -4.19 7.78
C VAL A 147 -12.10 -5.06 8.02
N GLU A 148 -13.22 -4.78 7.33
CA GLU A 148 -14.44 -5.57 7.41
C GLU A 148 -14.23 -7.02 6.89
N ARG A 149 -13.58 -7.16 5.74
CA ARG A 149 -13.28 -8.44 5.08
C ARG A 149 -12.45 -9.39 5.95
N ASN A 150 -11.53 -8.85 6.74
CA ASN A 150 -10.72 -9.60 7.69
C ASN A 150 -11.37 -9.75 9.09
N ASN A 151 -12.63 -9.31 9.26
CA ASN A 151 -13.37 -9.34 10.51
C ASN A 151 -12.69 -8.60 11.68
N CYS A 152 -11.86 -7.60 11.41
CA CYS A 152 -11.25 -6.77 12.43
C CYS A 152 -12.30 -5.93 13.17
N LYS A 153 -12.15 -5.79 14.50
CA LYS A 153 -13.13 -5.15 15.38
C LYS A 153 -12.56 -3.96 16.16
N HIS A 154 -11.24 -3.82 16.16
CA HIS A 154 -10.53 -2.84 16.97
C HIS A 154 -9.81 -1.77 16.14
N ILE A 155 -9.94 -1.81 14.79
CA ILE A 155 -9.39 -0.83 13.87
C ILE A 155 -10.43 0.24 13.57
N SER A 156 -10.10 1.50 13.86
CA SER A 156 -10.84 2.68 13.41
C SER A 156 -10.09 3.31 12.24
N VAL A 157 -10.77 3.47 11.09
CA VAL A 157 -10.17 4.06 9.89
C VAL A 157 -10.58 5.53 9.77
N TYR A 158 -9.63 6.40 9.42
CA TYR A 158 -9.86 7.83 9.24
C TYR A 158 -9.23 8.33 7.95
N GLU A 159 -9.90 9.28 7.30
CA GLU A 159 -9.34 10.06 6.20
C GLU A 159 -8.67 11.32 6.79
N GLY A 160 -7.38 11.51 6.56
CA GLY A 160 -6.64 12.67 7.04
C GLY A 160 -5.14 12.47 7.16
N GLU A 161 -4.52 13.37 7.92
CA GLU A 161 -3.07 13.47 8.09
C GLU A 161 -2.67 13.60 9.57
N ALA A 162 -1.38 13.82 9.85
CA ALA A 162 -0.83 13.90 11.21
C ALA A 162 -1.52 14.94 12.12
N ALA A 163 -2.28 15.89 11.57
CA ALA A 163 -3.09 16.82 12.35
C ALA A 163 -4.18 16.13 13.21
N LEU A 164 -4.64 14.94 12.80
CA LEU A 164 -5.61 14.13 13.56
C LEU A 164 -5.02 13.52 14.83
N LEU A 165 -3.70 13.54 15.00
CA LEU A 165 -3.00 12.92 16.12
C LEU A 165 -2.99 13.80 17.39
N LYS A 166 -3.60 15.00 17.36
CA LYS A 166 -3.67 15.86 18.52
C LYS A 166 -4.33 15.14 19.70
N ASP A 167 -3.67 15.14 20.84
CA ASP A 167 -4.12 14.51 22.09
C ASP A 167 -4.29 12.97 22.02
N LYS A 168 -3.72 12.33 20.99
CA LYS A 168 -3.64 10.86 20.86
C LYS A 168 -2.36 10.34 21.49
N ASN A 169 -2.39 9.09 21.95
CA ASN A 169 -1.22 8.38 22.48
C ASN A 169 -1.25 6.91 22.08
N TYR A 170 -0.07 6.36 21.74
CA TYR A 170 0.08 5.00 21.22
C TYR A 170 1.31 4.29 21.80
N ASP A 171 1.21 2.99 22.02
CA ASP A 171 2.36 2.12 22.33
C ASP A 171 3.23 1.91 21.09
N THR A 172 2.62 1.90 19.91
CA THR A 172 3.31 1.64 18.65
C THR A 172 2.75 2.51 17.53
N ILE A 173 3.66 3.09 16.74
CA ILE A 173 3.33 3.79 15.49
C ILE A 173 4.04 3.09 14.33
N ILE A 174 3.31 2.85 13.27
CA ILE A 174 3.76 2.28 12.01
C ILE A 174 3.57 3.33 10.94
N ALA A 175 4.62 3.66 10.15
CA ALA A 175 4.51 4.58 9.03
C ALA A 175 5.37 4.09 7.85
N ASN A 176 4.70 3.58 6.81
CA ASN A 176 5.32 3.13 5.57
C ASN A 176 5.00 4.11 4.44
N ILE A 177 5.57 5.31 4.53
CA ILE A 177 5.32 6.44 3.65
C ILE A 177 6.62 7.11 3.20
N ASN A 178 6.54 8.05 2.24
CA ASN A 178 7.74 8.66 1.70
C ASN A 178 8.55 9.46 2.74
N ARG A 179 9.89 9.48 2.54
CA ARG A 179 10.87 10.14 3.42
C ARG A 179 10.50 11.58 3.81
N ASN A 180 10.03 12.38 2.86
CA ASN A 180 9.81 13.81 3.13
C ASN A 180 8.67 14.04 4.11
N ILE A 181 7.61 13.24 4.01
CA ILE A 181 6.49 13.26 4.97
C ILE A 181 6.99 12.78 6.33
N LEU A 182 7.74 11.67 6.37
CA LEU A 182 8.32 11.16 7.63
C LEU A 182 9.15 12.22 8.35
N LEU A 183 10.08 12.89 7.66
CA LEU A 183 10.92 13.95 8.25
C LEU A 183 10.10 15.12 8.81
N ASN A 184 8.95 15.42 8.21
CA ASN A 184 8.04 16.44 8.70
C ASN A 184 7.28 16.00 9.96
N ASP A 185 6.94 14.72 10.06
CA ASP A 185 5.97 14.22 11.03
C ASP A 185 6.60 13.46 12.21
N ILE A 186 7.89 13.05 12.17
CA ILE A 186 8.60 12.33 13.23
C ILE A 186 8.43 13.02 14.60
N ALA A 187 8.53 14.35 14.65
CA ALA A 187 8.35 15.11 15.89
C ALA A 187 6.93 14.96 16.47
N THR A 188 5.92 14.86 15.61
CA THR A 188 4.53 14.61 16.00
C THR A 188 4.37 13.17 16.49
N TYR A 189 4.91 12.19 15.74
CA TYR A 189 4.89 10.77 16.14
C TYR A 189 5.55 10.56 17.50
N SER A 190 6.72 11.16 17.73
CA SER A 190 7.37 11.06 19.03
C SER A 190 6.53 11.60 20.17
N LYS A 191 5.79 12.70 19.99
CA LYS A 191 4.88 13.25 21.02
C LYS A 191 3.69 12.32 21.30
N CYS A 192 3.21 11.60 20.27
CA CYS A 192 2.10 10.66 20.37
C CYS A 192 2.51 9.26 20.82
N LEU A 193 3.80 8.96 20.95
CA LEU A 193 4.30 7.70 21.50
C LEU A 193 4.40 7.74 23.01
N ASP A 194 4.02 6.65 23.65
CA ASP A 194 4.27 6.39 25.07
C ASP A 194 5.76 6.44 25.42
N ALA A 195 6.08 6.55 26.72
CA ALA A 195 7.46 6.71 27.19
C ALA A 195 8.43 5.58 26.75
N THR A 196 7.91 4.39 26.47
CA THR A 196 8.67 3.23 25.95
C THR A 196 8.11 2.75 24.61
N GLY A 197 7.43 3.65 23.89
CA GLY A 197 6.76 3.32 22.63
C GLY A 197 7.72 3.02 21.49
N THR A 198 7.22 2.29 20.51
CA THR A 198 7.98 1.84 19.34
C THR A 198 7.49 2.54 18.08
N LEU A 199 8.43 3.01 17.25
CA LEU A 199 8.17 3.61 15.94
C LEU A 199 8.80 2.75 14.84
N TYR A 200 7.99 2.29 13.89
CA TYR A 200 8.44 1.60 12.68
C TYR A 200 8.31 2.52 11.48
N LEU A 201 9.41 2.72 10.74
CA LEU A 201 9.48 3.61 9.58
C LEU A 201 9.97 2.85 8.36
N SER A 202 9.32 3.05 7.21
CA SER A 202 9.73 2.56 5.90
C SER A 202 9.20 3.47 4.78
N GLY A 203 9.50 3.13 3.50
CA GLY A 203 9.10 3.94 2.35
C GLY A 203 10.22 4.84 1.84
N PHE A 204 11.48 4.51 2.15
CA PHE A 204 12.67 5.23 1.72
C PHE A 204 13.87 4.27 1.53
N TYR A 205 14.97 4.80 0.99
CA TYR A 205 16.15 4.03 0.62
C TYR A 205 17.25 4.05 1.69
N GLN A 206 18.25 3.16 1.56
CA GLN A 206 19.37 3.05 2.49
C GLN A 206 20.14 4.37 2.63
N GLU A 207 20.31 5.13 1.57
CA GLU A 207 20.97 6.44 1.59
C GLU A 207 20.26 7.49 2.46
N ASP A 208 18.98 7.29 2.73
CA ASP A 208 18.17 8.20 3.56
C ASP A 208 18.29 7.92 5.07
N ILE A 209 18.83 6.75 5.46
CA ILE A 209 18.95 6.34 6.89
C ILE A 209 19.59 7.43 7.75
N PRO A 210 20.75 8.03 7.38
CA PRO A 210 21.39 9.02 8.26
C PRO A 210 20.51 10.25 8.53
N MET A 211 19.66 10.63 7.59
CA MET A 211 18.77 11.78 7.74
C MET A 211 17.57 11.44 8.64
N ILE A 212 16.95 10.29 8.44
CA ILE A 212 15.85 9.79 9.27
C ILE A 212 16.33 9.54 10.70
N GLU A 213 17.47 8.87 10.89
CA GLU A 213 18.04 8.57 12.20
C GLU A 213 18.38 9.86 12.97
N LYS A 214 18.97 10.86 12.28
CA LYS A 214 19.24 12.15 12.90
C LYS A 214 17.96 12.82 13.40
N GLU A 215 16.89 12.81 12.60
CA GLU A 215 15.62 13.41 13.01
C GLU A 215 14.96 12.61 14.17
N CYS A 216 15.01 11.29 14.11
CA CYS A 216 14.56 10.44 15.21
C CYS A 216 15.32 10.70 16.51
N ASN A 217 16.66 10.78 16.47
CA ASN A 217 17.50 11.07 17.64
C ASN A 217 17.20 12.46 18.24
N ASN A 218 16.94 13.48 17.40
CA ASN A 218 16.53 14.81 17.87
C ASN A 218 15.22 14.74 18.67
N ASN A 219 14.39 13.72 18.41
CA ASN A 219 13.10 13.50 19.03
C ASN A 219 13.12 12.33 20.05
N LYS A 220 14.27 11.96 20.60
CA LYS A 220 14.44 10.90 21.63
C LYS A 220 14.02 9.51 21.17
N LEU A 221 14.19 9.22 19.91
CA LEU A 221 13.91 7.92 19.29
C LEU A 221 15.25 7.28 18.89
N ASN A 222 15.56 6.13 19.43
CA ASN A 222 16.83 5.42 19.20
C ASN A 222 16.63 4.25 18.26
N LEU A 223 17.47 4.12 17.24
CA LEU A 223 17.45 3.00 16.30
C LEU A 223 17.77 1.68 17.02
N LYS A 224 16.94 0.67 16.84
CA LYS A 224 17.08 -0.66 17.45
C LYS A 224 17.23 -1.78 16.44
N ASP A 225 16.58 -1.69 15.28
CA ASP A 225 16.64 -2.74 14.26
C ASP A 225 16.50 -2.14 12.86
N THR A 226 17.12 -2.80 11.89
CA THR A 226 17.12 -2.40 10.47
C THR A 226 16.95 -3.61 9.59
N LEU A 227 15.94 -3.61 8.75
CA LEU A 227 15.76 -4.56 7.66
C LEU A 227 16.06 -3.86 6.33
N THR A 228 16.66 -4.60 5.41
CA THR A 228 16.99 -4.10 4.06
C THR A 228 16.60 -5.11 2.99
N LYS A 229 16.03 -4.64 1.89
CA LYS A 229 15.66 -5.46 0.73
C LYS A 229 15.66 -4.59 -0.53
N ASN A 230 16.48 -4.96 -1.54
CA ASN A 230 16.57 -4.23 -2.82
C ASN A 230 16.72 -2.71 -2.67
N ASN A 231 17.68 -2.26 -1.82
CA ASN A 231 17.93 -0.86 -1.46
C ASN A 231 16.85 -0.17 -0.62
N TRP A 232 15.67 -0.77 -0.42
CA TRP A 232 14.65 -0.28 0.52
C TRP A 232 15.00 -0.68 1.94
N VAL A 233 14.50 0.09 2.91
CA VAL A 233 14.74 -0.17 4.33
C VAL A 233 13.45 -0.10 5.14
N ALA A 234 13.44 -0.84 6.26
CA ALA A 234 12.47 -0.68 7.33
C ALA A 234 13.23 -0.60 8.67
N LEU A 235 12.97 0.46 9.42
CA LEU A 235 13.68 0.80 10.65
C LEU A 235 12.75 0.67 11.85
N LYS A 236 13.27 0.14 12.96
CA LYS A 236 12.61 0.13 14.26
C LYS A 236 13.33 1.08 15.21
N PHE A 237 12.59 2.02 15.78
CA PHE A 237 13.05 2.92 16.83
C PHE A 237 12.29 2.67 18.13
N GLU A 238 12.92 2.94 19.26
CA GLU A 238 12.29 2.94 20.57
C GLU A 238 12.51 4.31 21.24
N LYS A 239 11.48 4.80 21.92
CA LYS A 239 11.52 6.06 22.65
C LYS A 239 12.21 5.88 24.01
N GLU A 240 13.05 6.86 24.38
CA GLU A 240 13.68 6.99 25.70
C GLU A 240 12.86 7.83 26.66
#